data_e8ce3a9f3b633ffa56c77822f50a20bd
#
_entry.id   e8ce3a9f3b633ffa56c77822f50a20bd
#
_cell.length_a   1.000
_cell.length_b   1.000
_cell.length_c   1.000
_cell.angle_alpha   90.00
_cell.angle_beta   90.00
_cell.angle_gamma   90.00
#
_symmetry.space_group_name_H-M   'P 1'
#
loop_
_entity.id
_entity.type
_entity.pdbx_description
1 polymer ?
#
loop_
_entity_poly.entity_id
_entity_poly.type
_entity_poly.pdbx_seq_one_letter_code
_entity_poly.pdbx_strand_id
1 'polypeptide(L)'
;TGKSTTIAALIKKYLQEEGGYAFTIEHPIEMPLDGVYQTVNGDLGLWKQTTPPNGLWEEGIKSALRSKPRYIYLGEIRSPEAAVELLRAATSGHLVLSTIHSNNVSDAINALAKYAASSGISEDMAYELMANGILACIHQNLTGTPKHLRIEALFANPDINAGCQVRAMMRTGKLNLATI
;
A
#
# COMPACT_ATOMS: atom_id res chain seq x y z
N THR A 1 3.16 -11.07 -11.91
CA THR A 1 3.50 -9.73 -12.42
C THR A 1 4.57 -8.99 -11.62
N GLY A 2 5.11 -9.59 -10.55
CA GLY A 2 6.20 -9.01 -9.76
C GLY A 2 5.78 -8.00 -8.67
N LYS A 3 4.48 -7.82 -8.40
CA LYS A 3 4.00 -6.88 -7.35
C LYS A 3 4.60 -7.19 -5.97
N SER A 4 4.43 -8.42 -5.49
CA SER A 4 4.96 -8.87 -4.18
C SER A 4 6.49 -8.72 -4.13
N THR A 5 7.18 -9.07 -5.21
CA THR A 5 8.65 -8.93 -5.31
C THR A 5 9.08 -7.46 -5.20
N THR A 6 8.39 -6.54 -5.86
CA THR A 6 8.68 -5.10 -5.81
C THR A 6 8.48 -4.55 -4.40
N ILE A 7 7.35 -4.90 -3.75
CA ILE A 7 7.08 -4.44 -2.38
C ILE A 7 8.08 -5.03 -1.39
N ALA A 8 8.39 -6.32 -1.50
CA ALA A 8 9.38 -6.96 -0.64
C ALA A 8 10.77 -6.30 -0.77
N ALA A 9 11.20 -6.00 -2.00
CA ALA A 9 12.45 -5.29 -2.24
C ALA A 9 12.43 -3.88 -1.62
N LEU A 10 11.30 -3.17 -1.71
CA LEU A 10 11.14 -1.83 -1.15
C LEU A 10 11.20 -1.84 0.38
N ILE A 11 10.47 -2.75 1.04
CA ILE A 11 10.50 -2.90 2.51
C ILE A 11 11.92 -3.26 2.96
N LYS A 12 12.55 -4.24 2.29
CA LYS A 12 13.93 -4.63 2.60
C LYS A 12 14.89 -3.44 2.51
N LYS A 13 14.76 -2.63 1.46
CA LYS A 13 15.55 -1.42 1.28
C LYS A 13 15.35 -0.45 2.44
N TYR A 14 14.12 -0.13 2.81
CA TYR A 14 13.83 0.75 3.95
C TYR A 14 14.42 0.21 5.26
N LEU A 15 14.28 -1.09 5.53
CA LEU A 15 14.86 -1.69 6.75
C LEU A 15 16.39 -1.65 6.76
N GLN A 16 17.05 -1.72 5.59
CA GLN A 16 18.50 -1.67 5.47
C GLN A 16 19.07 -0.24 5.45
N GLU A 17 18.28 0.75 5.01
CA GLU A 17 18.71 2.15 4.94
C GLU A 17 18.30 2.93 6.18
N GLU A 18 17.08 2.74 6.66
CA GLU A 18 16.48 3.55 7.71
C GLU A 18 16.13 2.78 8.99
N GLY A 19 16.29 1.46 8.97
CA GLY A 19 15.90 0.62 10.09
C GLY A 19 14.40 0.64 10.39
N GLY A 20 14.03 0.36 11.62
CA GLY A 20 12.65 0.40 12.08
C GLY A 20 11.96 -0.97 12.03
N TYR A 21 10.64 -0.98 12.17
CA TYR A 21 9.87 -2.20 12.28
C TYR A 21 8.85 -2.30 11.14
N ALA A 22 8.93 -3.39 10.38
CA ALA A 22 7.96 -3.78 9.36
C ALA A 22 7.10 -4.93 9.86
N PHE A 23 5.77 -4.76 9.80
CA PHE A 23 4.79 -5.80 10.08
C PHE A 23 4.02 -6.12 8.81
N THR A 24 4.07 -7.39 8.38
CA THR A 24 3.40 -7.79 7.14
C THR A 24 2.36 -8.88 7.37
N ILE A 25 1.27 -8.78 6.61
CA ILE A 25 0.14 -9.72 6.65
C ILE A 25 0.00 -10.27 5.23
N GLU A 26 0.31 -11.54 5.06
CA GLU A 26 0.39 -12.19 3.75
C GLU A 26 -0.28 -13.57 3.78
N HIS A 27 -0.93 -13.96 2.68
CA HIS A 27 -1.48 -15.30 2.56
C HIS A 27 -1.55 -15.76 1.09
N PRO A 28 -0.67 -16.70 0.70
CA PRO A 28 0.45 -17.25 1.48
C PRO A 28 1.63 -16.26 1.59
N ILE A 29 2.56 -16.50 2.52
CA ILE A 29 3.85 -15.84 2.55
C ILE A 29 4.69 -16.43 1.40
N GLU A 30 4.90 -15.63 0.35
CA GLU A 30 5.60 -16.09 -0.86
C GLU A 30 7.13 -16.12 -0.69
N MET A 31 7.66 -15.18 0.10
CA MET A 31 9.10 -15.05 0.35
C MET A 31 9.35 -14.99 1.86
N PRO A 32 10.11 -15.92 2.44
CA PRO A 32 10.44 -15.88 3.87
C PRO A 32 11.50 -14.80 4.13
N LEU A 33 11.06 -13.64 4.60
CA LEU A 33 11.90 -12.47 4.85
C LEU A 33 11.85 -12.02 6.33
N ASP A 34 11.15 -12.79 7.18
CA ASP A 34 11.10 -12.55 8.63
C ASP A 34 12.51 -12.54 9.22
N GLY A 35 12.84 -11.51 10.01
CA GLY A 35 14.17 -11.44 10.61
C GLY A 35 14.65 -10.03 10.91
N VAL A 36 15.93 -9.97 11.29
CA VAL A 36 16.63 -8.73 11.63
C VAL A 36 17.48 -8.27 10.46
N TYR A 37 17.43 -6.98 10.15
CA TYR A 37 18.20 -6.30 9.13
C TYR A 37 19.06 -5.22 9.79
N GLN A 38 20.32 -5.13 9.40
CA GLN A 38 21.22 -4.10 9.92
C GLN A 38 21.38 -3.00 8.88
N THR A 39 21.25 -1.74 9.33
CA THR A 39 21.54 -0.58 8.49
C THR A 39 23.04 -0.36 8.37
N VAL A 40 23.45 0.43 7.38
CA VAL A 40 24.84 0.82 7.21
C VAL A 40 25.39 1.62 8.40
N ASN A 41 24.52 2.26 9.18
CA ASN A 41 24.87 3.03 10.38
C ASN A 41 24.84 2.19 11.67
N GLY A 42 24.52 0.89 11.58
CA GLY A 42 24.46 -0.01 12.73
C GLY A 42 23.08 -0.08 13.43
N ASP A 43 22.10 0.71 13.00
CA ASP A 43 20.73 0.62 13.49
C ASP A 43 20.08 -0.70 13.07
N LEU A 44 19.03 -1.09 13.76
CA LEU A 44 18.34 -2.34 13.48
C LEU A 44 17.01 -2.09 12.75
N GLY A 45 16.78 -2.89 11.71
CA GLY A 45 15.50 -3.13 11.08
C GLY A 45 14.95 -4.48 11.49
N LEU A 46 13.66 -4.57 11.78
CA LEU A 46 12.99 -5.82 12.08
C LEU A 46 11.85 -6.04 11.08
N TRP A 47 11.80 -7.22 10.47
CA TRP A 47 10.67 -7.63 9.65
C TRP A 47 9.92 -8.78 10.32
N LYS A 48 8.64 -8.60 10.60
CA LYS A 48 7.74 -9.63 11.10
C LYS A 48 6.68 -9.96 10.05
N GLN A 49 6.68 -11.20 9.58
CA GLN A 49 5.68 -11.73 8.66
C GLN A 49 4.62 -12.52 9.40
N THR A 50 3.36 -12.30 9.07
CA THR A 50 2.22 -13.00 9.66
C THR A 50 1.21 -13.37 8.58
N THR A 51 0.32 -14.31 8.93
CA THR A 51 -0.88 -14.61 8.15
C THR A 51 -2.10 -13.97 8.80
N PRO A 52 -3.16 -13.65 8.05
CA PRO A 52 -4.38 -13.09 8.64
C PRO A 52 -5.00 -14.09 9.63
N PRO A 53 -5.26 -13.65 10.89
CA PRO A 53 -5.87 -14.52 11.91
C PRO A 53 -7.24 -15.03 11.42
N ASN A 54 -7.45 -16.33 11.40
CA ASN A 54 -8.71 -16.95 10.93
C ASN A 54 -9.16 -16.48 9.54
N GLY A 55 -8.25 -16.01 8.70
CA GLY A 55 -8.56 -15.42 7.39
C GLY A 55 -9.10 -14.00 7.44
N LEU A 56 -9.16 -13.36 8.60
CA LEU A 56 -9.67 -12.00 8.79
C LEU A 56 -8.53 -10.97 8.62
N TRP A 57 -8.51 -10.32 7.47
CA TRP A 57 -7.45 -9.37 7.10
C TRP A 57 -7.46 -8.10 7.96
N GLU A 58 -8.64 -7.58 8.28
CA GLU A 58 -8.84 -6.42 9.15
C GLU A 58 -8.29 -6.66 10.58
N GLU A 59 -8.42 -7.86 11.11
CA GLU A 59 -7.87 -8.22 12.42
C GLU A 59 -6.32 -8.27 12.38
N GLY A 60 -5.76 -8.70 11.26
CA GLY A 60 -4.32 -8.62 11.00
C GLY A 60 -3.82 -7.18 11.04
N ILE A 61 -4.51 -6.24 10.37
CA ILE A 61 -4.18 -4.81 10.35
C ILE A 61 -4.29 -4.21 11.76
N LYS A 62 -5.36 -4.49 12.49
CA LYS A 62 -5.54 -4.03 13.88
C LYS A 62 -4.43 -4.58 14.79
N SER A 63 -3.97 -5.81 14.57
CA SER A 63 -2.85 -6.38 15.29
C SER A 63 -1.53 -5.67 14.96
N ALA A 64 -1.31 -5.37 13.68
CA ALA A 64 -0.17 -4.59 13.22
C ALA A 64 -0.13 -3.22 13.92
N LEU A 65 -1.24 -2.47 13.89
CA LEU A 65 -1.33 -1.14 14.49
C LEU A 65 -1.01 -1.14 15.99
N ARG A 66 -1.42 -2.17 16.74
CA ARG A 66 -1.06 -2.32 18.16
C ARG A 66 0.45 -2.50 18.40
N SER A 67 1.16 -3.03 17.42
CA SER A 67 2.61 -3.22 17.48
C SER A 67 3.41 -1.97 17.08
N LYS A 68 2.73 -0.89 16.67
CA LYS A 68 3.30 0.41 16.25
C LYS A 68 4.44 0.27 15.23
N PRO A 69 4.26 -0.45 14.12
CA PRO A 69 5.29 -0.59 13.12
C PRO A 69 5.46 0.72 12.34
N ARG A 70 6.66 0.96 11.81
CA ARG A 70 6.89 2.05 10.86
C ARG A 70 6.31 1.71 9.48
N TYR A 71 6.40 0.43 9.10
CA TYR A 71 5.97 -0.08 7.81
C TYR A 71 4.92 -1.17 7.99
N ILE A 72 3.79 -1.04 7.29
CA ILE A 72 2.75 -2.08 7.24
C ILE A 72 2.64 -2.57 5.80
N TYR A 73 2.69 -3.87 5.59
CA TYR A 73 2.38 -4.45 4.29
C TYR A 73 1.20 -5.40 4.41
N LEU A 74 0.16 -5.14 3.64
CA LEU A 74 -0.94 -6.05 3.40
C LEU A 74 -0.75 -6.67 2.01
N GLY A 75 -0.55 -7.97 1.95
CA GLY A 75 -0.23 -8.67 0.70
C GLY A 75 -1.19 -8.36 -0.43
N GLU A 76 -2.49 -8.31 -0.13
CA GLU A 76 -3.53 -7.94 -1.08
C GLU A 76 -4.77 -7.42 -0.36
N ILE A 77 -5.45 -6.43 -0.95
CA ILE A 77 -6.76 -5.96 -0.47
C ILE A 77 -7.83 -6.91 -0.99
N ARG A 78 -8.46 -7.68 -0.07
CA ARG A 78 -9.46 -8.71 -0.38
C ARG A 78 -10.82 -8.49 0.28
N SER A 79 -10.93 -7.58 1.24
CA SER A 79 -12.20 -7.27 1.89
C SER A 79 -12.41 -5.77 2.02
N PRO A 80 -13.69 -5.31 2.03
CA PRO A 80 -14.03 -3.91 2.25
C PRO A 80 -13.49 -3.36 3.57
N GLU A 81 -13.57 -4.13 4.64
CA GLU A 81 -13.11 -3.77 5.98
C GLU A 81 -11.59 -3.57 5.99
N ALA A 82 -10.84 -4.48 5.35
CA ALA A 82 -9.40 -4.35 5.22
C ALA A 82 -9.00 -3.09 4.43
N ALA A 83 -9.76 -2.73 3.39
CA ALA A 83 -9.52 -1.50 2.62
C ALA A 83 -9.63 -0.26 3.50
N VAL A 84 -10.69 -0.15 4.31
CA VAL A 84 -10.90 1.01 5.20
C VAL A 84 -9.85 1.07 6.30
N GLU A 85 -9.55 -0.04 6.96
CA GLU A 85 -8.53 -0.07 8.02
C GLU A 85 -7.13 0.28 7.47
N LEU A 86 -6.82 -0.15 6.25
CA LEU A 86 -5.57 0.18 5.57
C LEU A 86 -5.46 1.68 5.25
N LEU A 87 -6.53 2.29 4.73
CA LEU A 87 -6.58 3.73 4.47
C LEU A 87 -6.46 4.55 5.76
N ARG A 88 -7.12 4.13 6.84
CA ARG A 88 -6.98 4.76 8.16
C ARG A 88 -5.57 4.64 8.70
N ALA A 89 -4.92 3.48 8.56
CA ALA A 89 -3.53 3.30 8.95
C ALA A 89 -2.59 4.25 8.20
N ALA A 90 -2.79 4.41 6.89
CA ALA A 90 -2.00 5.33 6.06
C ALA A 90 -2.15 6.79 6.48
N THR A 91 -3.36 7.22 6.90
CA THR A 91 -3.60 8.59 7.38
C THR A 91 -3.14 8.80 8.84
N SER A 92 -2.80 7.73 9.56
CA SER A 92 -2.32 7.77 10.96
C SER A 92 -0.79 7.78 11.09
N GLY A 93 -0.06 8.04 9.99
CA GLY A 93 1.39 8.22 10.00
C GLY A 93 2.20 6.94 9.77
N HIS A 94 1.56 5.81 9.42
CA HIS A 94 2.26 4.60 9.02
C HIS A 94 2.54 4.62 7.50
N LEU A 95 3.71 4.15 7.08
CA LEU A 95 3.92 3.85 5.67
C LEU A 95 3.26 2.50 5.34
N VAL A 96 2.16 2.57 4.62
CA VAL A 96 1.36 1.41 4.27
C VAL A 96 1.60 1.02 2.81
N LEU A 97 1.86 -0.26 2.59
CA LEU A 97 2.05 -0.86 1.27
C LEU A 97 1.00 -1.94 1.07
N SER A 98 0.45 -2.03 -0.12
CA SER A 98 -0.48 -3.12 -0.47
C SER A 98 -0.54 -3.35 -1.96
N THR A 99 -1.20 -4.44 -2.36
CA THR A 99 -1.49 -4.72 -3.76
C THR A 99 -3.00 -4.81 -3.99
N ILE A 100 -3.40 -4.45 -5.18
CA ILE A 100 -4.77 -4.63 -5.68
C ILE A 100 -4.71 -5.11 -7.13
N HIS A 101 -5.67 -5.90 -7.57
CA HIS A 101 -5.80 -6.30 -8.95
C HIS A 101 -6.54 -5.24 -9.77
N SER A 102 -5.90 -4.72 -10.82
CA SER A 102 -6.48 -3.73 -11.73
C SER A 102 -5.74 -3.74 -13.07
N ASN A 103 -6.33 -3.12 -14.09
CA ASN A 103 -5.73 -3.04 -15.42
C ASN A 103 -4.80 -1.83 -15.61
N ASN A 104 -4.96 -0.79 -14.80
CA ASN A 104 -4.21 0.45 -14.82
C ASN A 104 -4.33 1.17 -13.46
N VAL A 105 -3.65 2.31 -13.31
CA VAL A 105 -3.65 3.11 -12.08
C VAL A 105 -5.03 3.68 -11.74
N SER A 106 -5.75 4.21 -12.73
CA SER A 106 -7.10 4.77 -12.50
C SER A 106 -8.08 3.71 -12.01
N ASP A 107 -8.06 2.52 -12.63
CA ASP A 107 -8.90 1.39 -12.22
C ASP A 107 -8.55 0.93 -10.80
N ALA A 108 -7.27 0.94 -10.41
CA ALA A 108 -6.84 0.58 -9.07
C ALA A 108 -7.42 1.52 -8.01
N ILE A 109 -7.38 2.82 -8.26
CA ILE A 109 -7.90 3.85 -7.35
C ILE A 109 -9.42 3.75 -7.24
N ASN A 110 -10.13 3.61 -8.37
CA ASN A 110 -11.58 3.44 -8.38
C ASN A 110 -12.02 2.13 -7.69
N ALA A 111 -11.28 1.04 -7.90
CA ALA A 111 -11.56 -0.23 -7.23
C ALA A 111 -11.37 -0.11 -5.72
N LEU A 112 -10.31 0.55 -5.25
CA LEU A 112 -10.07 0.78 -3.83
C LEU A 112 -11.18 1.62 -3.20
N ALA A 113 -11.63 2.68 -3.87
CA ALA A 113 -12.74 3.51 -3.40
C ALA A 113 -14.04 2.70 -3.24
N LYS A 114 -14.38 1.89 -4.24
CA LYS A 114 -15.57 1.01 -4.20
C LYS A 114 -15.46 -0.05 -3.11
N TYR A 115 -14.28 -0.66 -2.95
CA TYR A 115 -14.03 -1.60 -1.85
C TYR A 115 -14.27 -0.94 -0.50
N ALA A 116 -13.68 0.23 -0.26
CA ALA A 116 -13.84 0.97 0.97
C ALA A 116 -15.31 1.38 1.22
N ALA A 117 -16.01 1.86 0.19
CA ALA A 117 -17.43 2.24 0.29
C ALA A 117 -18.33 1.03 0.62
N SER A 118 -18.00 -0.17 0.15
CA SER A 118 -18.74 -1.39 0.45
C SER A 118 -18.69 -1.80 1.94
N SER A 119 -17.79 -1.21 2.74
CA SER A 119 -17.73 -1.41 4.20
C SER A 119 -18.67 -0.50 5.00
N GLY A 120 -19.44 0.37 4.33
CA GLY A 120 -20.41 1.26 4.96
C GLY A 120 -19.94 2.71 5.14
N ILE A 121 -18.76 3.09 4.68
CA ILE A 121 -18.39 4.51 4.54
C ILE A 121 -18.91 5.05 3.21
N SER A 122 -19.09 6.38 3.11
CA SER A 122 -19.48 6.98 1.82
C SER A 122 -18.32 6.93 0.82
N GLU A 123 -18.63 6.95 -0.47
CA GLU A 123 -17.64 6.98 -1.52
C GLU A 123 -16.78 8.27 -1.44
N ASP A 124 -17.39 9.39 -1.09
CA ASP A 124 -16.66 10.66 -0.86
C ASP A 124 -15.65 10.54 0.28
N MET A 125 -16.04 9.88 1.39
CA MET A 125 -15.12 9.62 2.50
C MET A 125 -13.97 8.70 2.07
N ALA A 126 -14.24 7.69 1.24
CA ALA A 126 -13.18 6.82 0.70
C ALA A 126 -12.18 7.63 -0.14
N TYR A 127 -12.66 8.49 -1.04
CA TYR A 127 -11.80 9.36 -1.84
C TYR A 127 -11.00 10.37 -0.99
N GLU A 128 -11.60 10.92 0.07
CA GLU A 128 -10.89 11.82 0.99
C GLU A 128 -9.76 11.09 1.73
N LEU A 129 -10.01 9.89 2.26
CA LEU A 129 -8.98 9.06 2.89
C LEU A 129 -7.85 8.72 1.92
N MET A 130 -8.19 8.39 0.68
CA MET A 130 -7.21 8.09 -0.37
C MET A 130 -6.38 9.31 -0.74
N ALA A 131 -7.02 10.48 -0.92
CA ALA A 131 -6.33 11.72 -1.23
C ALA A 131 -5.34 12.14 -0.14
N ASN A 132 -5.64 11.81 1.12
CA ASN A 132 -4.77 12.11 2.25
C ASN A 132 -3.70 11.04 2.50
N GLY A 133 -4.00 9.77 2.20
CA GLY A 133 -3.14 8.62 2.53
C GLY A 133 -2.26 8.13 1.37
N ILE A 134 -2.70 8.22 0.10
CA ILE A 134 -1.94 7.67 -1.02
C ILE A 134 -0.76 8.59 -1.38
N LEU A 135 0.45 8.02 -1.38
CA LEU A 135 1.67 8.67 -1.86
C LEU A 135 2.03 8.23 -3.28
N ALA A 136 1.79 6.96 -3.60
CA ALA A 136 2.06 6.41 -4.92
C ALA A 136 1.08 5.30 -5.27
N CYS A 137 0.72 5.21 -6.54
CA CYS A 137 0.04 4.07 -7.13
C CYS A 137 0.83 3.61 -8.36
N ILE A 138 1.26 2.36 -8.39
CA ILE A 138 2.14 1.82 -9.43
C ILE A 138 1.47 0.59 -10.03
N HIS A 139 1.20 0.66 -11.32
CA HIS A 139 0.76 -0.49 -12.12
C HIS A 139 1.94 -1.10 -12.86
N GLN A 140 2.09 -2.42 -12.73
CA GLN A 140 3.17 -3.19 -13.37
C GLN A 140 2.60 -4.25 -14.30
N ASN A 141 3.12 -4.29 -15.53
CA ASN A 141 2.76 -5.30 -16.51
C ASN A 141 4.00 -5.82 -17.24
N LEU A 142 4.01 -7.12 -17.54
CA LEU A 142 5.03 -7.78 -18.36
C LEU A 142 4.47 -7.99 -19.76
N THR A 143 5.06 -7.34 -20.77
CA THR A 143 4.59 -7.37 -22.15
C THR A 143 5.71 -7.77 -23.12
N GLY A 144 5.32 -8.30 -24.27
CA GLY A 144 6.23 -8.62 -25.38
C GLY A 144 6.96 -9.96 -25.26
N THR A 145 7.73 -10.26 -26.32
CA THR A 145 8.62 -11.43 -26.39
C THR A 145 9.93 -10.94 -27.01
N PRO A 146 11.04 -10.85 -26.26
CA PRO A 146 11.15 -11.15 -24.81
C PRO A 146 10.29 -10.24 -23.93
N LYS A 147 10.02 -10.68 -22.69
CA LYS A 147 9.18 -9.93 -21.74
C LYS A 147 9.88 -8.67 -21.25
N HIS A 148 9.21 -7.54 -21.38
CA HIS A 148 9.64 -6.25 -20.84
C HIS A 148 8.67 -5.77 -19.76
N LEU A 149 9.22 -5.18 -18.68
CA LEU A 149 8.44 -4.56 -17.63
C LEU A 149 7.94 -3.20 -18.12
N ARG A 150 6.61 -3.02 -18.16
CA ARG A 150 5.97 -1.72 -18.32
C ARG A 150 5.46 -1.24 -16.98
N ILE A 151 5.72 0.02 -16.66
CA ILE A 151 5.30 0.67 -15.42
C ILE A 151 4.48 1.90 -15.78
N GLU A 152 3.33 2.02 -15.15
CA GLU A 152 2.53 3.23 -15.06
C GLU A 152 2.52 3.64 -13.59
N ALA A 153 2.86 4.88 -13.27
CA ALA A 153 2.99 5.34 -11.89
C ALA A 153 2.36 6.70 -11.70
N LEU A 154 1.65 6.87 -10.59
CA LEU A 154 1.09 8.10 -10.12
C LEU A 154 1.71 8.41 -8.75
N PHE A 155 2.23 9.62 -8.59
CA PHE A 155 2.81 10.09 -7.34
C PHE A 155 2.07 11.32 -6.84
N ALA A 156 1.68 11.33 -5.58
CA ALA A 156 1.14 12.50 -4.91
C ALA A 156 2.27 13.25 -4.16
N ASN A 157 2.14 14.57 -4.03
CA ASN A 157 3.07 15.32 -3.18
C ASN A 157 2.99 14.78 -1.73
N PRO A 158 4.11 14.41 -1.10
CA PRO A 158 4.10 13.95 0.29
C PRO A 158 3.61 15.01 1.27
N ASP A 159 3.82 16.30 1.01
CA ASP A 159 3.22 17.37 1.79
C ASP A 159 1.74 17.53 1.41
N ILE A 160 0.85 17.13 2.32
CA ILE A 160 -0.61 17.21 2.12
C ILE A 160 -1.14 18.66 2.09
N ASN A 161 -0.39 19.62 2.63
CA ASN A 161 -0.74 21.03 2.65
C ASN A 161 -0.27 21.76 1.39
N ALA A 162 0.67 21.17 0.64
CA ALA A 162 1.07 21.72 -0.65
C ALA A 162 -0.02 21.44 -1.70
N GLY A 163 -0.26 22.40 -2.56
CA GLY A 163 -1.18 22.21 -3.69
C GLY A 163 -0.73 21.03 -4.54
N CYS A 164 -1.55 19.97 -4.60
CA CYS A 164 -1.27 18.75 -5.35
C CYS A 164 -2.46 18.41 -6.24
N GLN A 165 -2.27 18.50 -7.54
CA GLN A 165 -3.29 18.19 -8.54
C GLN A 165 -3.80 16.75 -8.41
N VAL A 166 -2.90 15.80 -8.18
CA VAL A 166 -3.24 14.38 -7.98
C VAL A 166 -4.20 14.19 -6.80
N ARG A 167 -3.92 14.82 -5.65
CA ARG A 167 -4.80 14.76 -4.47
C ARG A 167 -6.15 15.42 -4.72
N ALA A 168 -6.17 16.56 -5.41
CA ALA A 168 -7.41 17.24 -5.78
C ALA A 168 -8.28 16.37 -6.72
N MET A 169 -7.68 15.70 -7.68
CA MET A 169 -8.37 14.79 -8.59
C MET A 169 -8.87 13.54 -7.86
N MET A 170 -8.11 12.98 -6.93
CA MET A 170 -8.56 11.87 -6.08
C MET A 170 -9.83 12.26 -5.30
N ARG A 171 -9.88 13.45 -4.67
CA ARG A 171 -11.05 13.91 -3.91
C ARG A 171 -12.31 14.01 -4.76
N THR A 172 -12.19 14.32 -6.03
CA THR A 172 -13.35 14.42 -6.93
C THR A 172 -13.76 13.09 -7.56
N GLY A 173 -13.01 12.02 -7.34
CA GLY A 173 -13.22 10.72 -8.00
C GLY A 173 -12.99 10.76 -9.52
N LYS A 174 -12.45 11.85 -10.06
CA LYS A 174 -12.24 12.06 -11.50
C LYS A 174 -10.75 12.05 -11.83
N LEU A 175 -10.14 10.87 -11.80
CA LEU A 175 -8.76 10.70 -12.23
C LEU A 175 -8.69 10.64 -13.76
N ASN A 176 -8.32 11.75 -14.36
CA ASN A 176 -7.95 11.80 -15.78
C ASN A 176 -6.43 11.89 -15.89
N LEU A 177 -5.78 10.74 -16.09
CA LEU A 177 -4.32 10.65 -16.21
C LEU A 177 -3.77 11.33 -17.48
N ALA A 178 -4.62 11.67 -18.46
CA ALA A 178 -4.22 12.41 -19.63
C ALA A 178 -3.93 13.90 -19.36
N THR A 179 -4.25 14.40 -18.17
CA THR A 179 -4.08 15.80 -17.77
C THR A 179 -3.02 16.01 -16.68
N ILE A 180 -2.32 14.95 -16.29
CA ILE A 180 -1.17 14.93 -15.38
C ILE A 180 0.10 14.57 -16.19
#